data_a6e68a688eef6173abfe0c7938509b1d
#
_entry.id   a6e68a688eef6173abfe0c7938509b1d
#
_cell.length_a   1.000
_cell.length_b   1.000
_cell.length_c   1.000
_cell.angle_alpha   90.00
_cell.angle_beta   90.00
_cell.angle_gamma   90.00
#
_symmetry.space_group_name_H-M   'P 1'
#
loop_
_entity.id
_entity.type
_entity.pdbx_description
1 polymer ?
#
loop_
_entity_poly.entity_id
_entity_poly.type
_entity_poly.pdbx_seq_one_letter_code
_entity_poly.pdbx_strand_id
1 'polypeptide(L)'
;MQVEWSKGAERNLDSIEAYIAQDNPAAAAKTVVKIVKRTFAQLSKHPASGKPGRINGTRELIFPEIPYIVIYSVPGETIFILRVFHTARDFENLPEQGVTVFPLC
;
A
#
# COMPACT_ATOMS: atom_id res chain seq x y z
N MET A 1 6.94 5.35 -15.54
CA MET A 1 7.03 4.01 -14.97
C MET A 1 5.67 3.39 -14.81
N GLN A 2 5.59 2.10 -15.04
CA GLN A 2 4.35 1.37 -14.87
C GLN A 2 4.14 1.00 -13.41
N VAL A 3 2.90 1.09 -12.95
CA VAL A 3 2.54 0.72 -11.58
C VAL A 3 1.61 -0.47 -11.65
N GLU A 4 1.98 -1.55 -10.96
CA GLU A 4 1.18 -2.76 -10.91
C GLU A 4 0.83 -3.11 -9.48
N TRP A 5 -0.40 -3.53 -9.27
CA TRP A 5 -0.90 -3.93 -7.97
C TRP A 5 -0.90 -5.44 -7.85
N SER A 6 -0.23 -5.96 -6.83
CA SER A 6 -0.25 -7.40 -6.58
C SER A 6 -1.64 -7.83 -6.13
N LYS A 7 -1.90 -9.13 -6.22
CA LYS A 7 -3.16 -9.65 -5.70
C LYS A 7 -3.31 -9.40 -4.22
N GLY A 8 -2.19 -9.47 -3.47
CA GLY A 8 -2.23 -9.16 -2.05
C GLY A 8 -2.64 -7.73 -1.77
N ALA A 9 -2.11 -6.78 -2.57
CA ALA A 9 -2.48 -5.38 -2.42
C ALA A 9 -3.95 -5.16 -2.80
N GLU A 10 -4.42 -5.81 -3.85
CA GLU A 10 -5.83 -5.72 -4.25
C GLU A 10 -6.75 -6.25 -3.16
N ARG A 11 -6.39 -7.37 -2.53
CA ARG A 11 -7.15 -7.90 -1.41
C ARG A 11 -7.16 -6.96 -0.22
N ASN A 12 -6.04 -6.27 0.01
CA ASN A 12 -5.99 -5.27 1.07
C ASN A 12 -6.97 -4.15 0.80
N LEU A 13 -7.03 -3.67 -0.45
CA LEU A 13 -7.98 -2.62 -0.83
C LEU A 13 -9.42 -3.08 -0.64
N ASP A 14 -9.71 -4.32 -1.03
CA ASP A 14 -11.05 -4.88 -0.84
C ASP A 14 -11.42 -4.96 0.65
N SER A 15 -10.46 -5.37 1.48
CA SER A 15 -10.69 -5.47 2.93
C SER A 15 -10.90 -4.09 3.55
N ILE A 16 -10.13 -3.10 3.09
CA ILE A 16 -10.29 -1.72 3.57
C ILE A 16 -11.67 -1.20 3.20
N GLU A 17 -12.08 -1.43 1.97
CA GLU A 17 -13.39 -0.99 1.52
C GLU A 17 -14.51 -1.66 2.33
N ALA A 18 -14.42 -2.97 2.52
CA ALA A 18 -15.44 -3.70 3.27
C ALA A 18 -15.53 -3.21 4.71
N TYR A 19 -14.40 -2.93 5.33
CA TYR A 19 -14.37 -2.46 6.71
C TYR A 19 -15.04 -1.09 6.84
N ILE A 20 -14.69 -0.16 5.98
CA ILE A 20 -15.27 1.19 6.03
C ILE A 20 -16.74 1.18 5.67
N ALA A 21 -17.12 0.30 4.73
CA ALA A 21 -18.49 0.24 4.25
C ALA A 21 -19.49 -0.21 5.32
N GLN A 22 -19.01 -0.83 6.39
CA GLN A 22 -19.88 -1.20 7.52
C GLN A 22 -20.55 0.05 8.11
N ASP A 23 -19.82 1.16 8.13
CA ASP A 23 -20.34 2.40 8.70
C ASP A 23 -20.72 3.42 7.62
N ASN A 24 -19.97 3.44 6.53
CA ASN A 24 -20.16 4.49 5.51
C ASN A 24 -19.73 4.00 4.14
N PRO A 25 -20.67 3.40 3.36
CA PRO A 25 -20.34 2.89 2.03
C PRO A 25 -19.77 3.93 1.07
N ALA A 26 -20.27 5.17 1.13
CA ALA A 26 -19.76 6.22 0.25
C ALA A 26 -18.30 6.57 0.57
N ALA A 27 -17.96 6.63 1.86
CA ALA A 27 -16.59 6.90 2.28
C ALA A 27 -15.67 5.74 1.91
N ALA A 28 -16.18 4.51 1.91
CA ALA A 28 -15.39 3.33 1.55
C ALA A 28 -14.85 3.45 0.13
N ALA A 29 -15.73 3.73 -0.82
CA ALA A 29 -15.33 3.87 -2.21
C ALA A 29 -14.35 5.03 -2.40
N LYS A 30 -14.62 6.17 -1.76
CA LYS A 30 -13.75 7.34 -1.86
C LYS A 30 -12.36 7.08 -1.30
N THR A 31 -12.28 6.34 -0.20
CA THR A 31 -11.00 6.04 0.44
C THR A 31 -10.13 5.18 -0.47
N VAL A 32 -10.70 4.14 -1.04
CA VAL A 32 -9.96 3.26 -1.95
C VAL A 32 -9.47 4.03 -3.17
N VAL A 33 -10.34 4.83 -3.78
CA VAL A 33 -9.97 5.65 -4.92
C VAL A 33 -8.84 6.61 -4.54
N LYS A 34 -8.92 7.21 -3.37
CA LYS A 34 -7.88 8.14 -2.91
C LYS A 34 -6.54 7.43 -2.74
N ILE A 35 -6.53 6.25 -2.14
CA ILE A 35 -5.29 5.47 -1.97
C ILE A 35 -4.67 5.20 -3.35
N VAL A 36 -5.46 4.71 -4.28
CA VAL A 36 -4.96 4.35 -5.61
C VAL A 36 -4.43 5.58 -6.35
N LYS A 37 -5.20 6.67 -6.37
CA LYS A 37 -4.80 7.88 -7.08
C LYS A 37 -3.56 8.52 -6.47
N ARG A 38 -3.52 8.61 -5.15
CA ARG A 38 -2.37 9.20 -4.47
C ARG A 38 -1.10 8.38 -4.70
N THR A 39 -1.23 7.06 -4.63
CA THR A 39 -0.10 6.17 -4.89
C THR A 39 0.42 6.36 -6.30
N PHE A 40 -0.46 6.35 -7.28
CA PHE A 40 -0.05 6.50 -8.67
C PHE A 40 0.60 7.86 -8.91
N ALA A 41 -0.03 8.93 -8.43
CA ALA A 41 0.48 10.28 -8.64
C ALA A 41 1.86 10.46 -8.02
N GLN A 42 2.08 9.92 -6.84
CA GLN A 42 3.35 10.06 -6.15
C GLN A 42 4.43 9.20 -6.79
N LEU A 43 4.16 7.92 -6.99
CA LEU A 43 5.20 6.99 -7.42
C LEU A 43 5.52 7.09 -8.91
N SER A 44 4.58 7.50 -9.75
CA SER A 44 4.88 7.68 -11.16
C SER A 44 5.86 8.82 -11.38
N LYS A 45 5.88 9.82 -10.49
CA LYS A 45 6.82 10.93 -10.57
C LYS A 45 8.08 10.70 -9.76
N HIS A 46 7.93 10.05 -8.59
CA HIS A 46 9.03 9.88 -7.64
C HIS A 46 9.04 8.44 -7.12
N PRO A 47 9.52 7.49 -7.93
CA PRO A 47 9.47 6.06 -7.54
C PRO A 47 10.24 5.76 -6.25
N ALA A 48 11.26 6.54 -5.93
CA ALA A 48 12.08 6.32 -4.75
C ALA A 48 11.67 7.18 -3.55
N SER A 49 10.49 7.80 -3.60
CA SER A 49 10.07 8.73 -2.55
C SER A 49 9.67 8.04 -1.24
N GLY A 50 9.32 6.76 -1.27
CA GLY A 50 9.05 6.03 -0.04
C GLY A 50 10.33 5.79 0.75
N LYS A 51 10.20 5.69 2.07
CA LYS A 51 11.36 5.37 2.90
C LYS A 51 11.71 3.88 2.78
N PRO A 52 12.93 3.48 3.10
CA PRO A 52 13.28 2.06 3.10
C PRO A 52 12.32 1.28 3.99
N GLY A 53 11.82 0.16 3.46
CA GLY A 53 10.84 -0.64 4.17
C GLY A 53 11.48 -1.57 5.18
N ARG A 54 10.63 -2.14 6.03
CA ARG A 54 11.06 -3.11 7.05
C ARG A 54 11.56 -4.39 6.42
N ILE A 55 11.08 -4.69 5.23
CA ILE A 55 11.51 -5.86 4.48
C ILE A 55 12.51 -5.41 3.44
N ASN A 56 13.61 -6.13 3.33
CA ASN A 56 14.63 -5.82 2.35
C ASN A 56 14.05 -5.76 0.95
N GLY A 57 14.46 -4.74 0.19
CA GLY A 57 14.01 -4.58 -1.18
C GLY A 57 12.68 -3.88 -1.32
N THR A 58 12.09 -3.45 -0.21
CA THR A 58 10.82 -2.73 -0.26
C THR A 58 10.97 -1.30 0.22
N ARG A 59 9.95 -0.50 -0.09
CA ARG A 59 9.82 0.87 0.40
C ARG A 59 8.42 1.05 0.94
N GLU A 60 8.27 2.01 1.84
CA GLU A 60 6.98 2.32 2.46
C GLU A 60 6.62 3.75 2.14
N LEU A 61 5.47 3.93 1.49
CA LEU A 61 4.95 5.24 1.17
C LEU A 61 3.88 5.60 2.20
N ILE A 62 4.12 6.69 2.90
CA ILE A 62 3.24 7.16 3.96
C ILE A 62 2.64 8.49 3.52
N PHE A 63 1.32 8.62 3.65
CA PHE A 63 0.63 9.85 3.30
C PHE A 63 0.27 10.59 4.58
N PRO A 64 0.52 11.90 4.64
CA PRO A 64 0.15 12.66 5.84
C PRO A 64 -1.36 12.79 6.03
N GLU A 65 -2.13 12.70 4.96
CA GLU A 65 -3.58 12.96 5.03
C GLU A 65 -4.44 11.70 5.11
N ILE A 66 -3.85 10.51 4.95
CA ILE A 66 -4.62 9.27 5.06
C ILE A 66 -3.85 8.26 5.91
N PRO A 67 -4.57 7.46 6.72
CA PRO A 67 -3.93 6.56 7.68
C PRO A 67 -3.54 5.21 7.07
N TYR A 68 -2.87 5.24 5.92
CA TYR A 68 -2.48 4.01 5.24
C TYR A 68 -1.03 4.07 4.81
N ILE A 69 -0.37 2.92 4.87
CA ILE A 69 1.00 2.73 4.40
C ILE A 69 0.93 1.83 3.19
N VAL A 70 1.58 2.25 2.11
CA VAL A 70 1.66 1.47 0.89
C VAL A 70 3.07 0.90 0.79
N ILE A 71 3.17 -0.43 0.78
CA ILE A 71 4.46 -1.11 0.67
C ILE A 71 4.65 -1.53 -0.78
N TYR A 72 5.78 -1.13 -1.34
CA TYR A 72 6.05 -1.36 -2.75
C TYR A 72 7.53 -1.68 -2.99
N SER A 73 7.84 -2.17 -4.19
CA SER A 73 9.22 -2.38 -4.60
C SER A 73 9.37 -1.97 -6.05
N VAL A 74 10.62 -1.64 -6.43
CA VAL A 74 10.93 -1.23 -7.80
C VAL A 74 12.17 -2.00 -8.24
N PRO A 75 12.01 -3.28 -8.60
CA PRO A 75 13.17 -4.09 -8.99
C PRO A 75 13.75 -3.71 -10.35
N GLY A 76 13.01 -3.00 -11.17
CA GLY A 76 13.46 -2.56 -12.49
C GLY A 76 12.73 -1.28 -12.85
N GLU A 77 11.98 -1.33 -13.93
CA GLU A 77 11.22 -0.16 -14.38
C GLU A 77 9.74 -0.24 -14.03
N THR A 78 9.34 -1.27 -13.30
CA THR A 78 7.96 -1.43 -12.86
C THR A 78 7.88 -1.26 -11.36
N ILE A 79 6.89 -0.53 -10.92
CA ILE A 79 6.60 -0.34 -9.51
C ILE A 79 5.56 -1.37 -9.12
N PHE A 80 5.89 -2.25 -8.17
CA PHE A 80 4.96 -3.27 -7.69
C PHE A 80 4.44 -2.88 -6.33
N ILE A 81 3.12 -2.68 -6.24
CA ILE A 81 2.47 -2.41 -4.96
C ILE A 81 2.17 -3.75 -4.32
N LEU A 82 2.78 -4.01 -3.18
CA LEU A 82 2.74 -5.32 -2.54
C LEU A 82 1.69 -5.45 -1.46
N ARG A 83 1.53 -4.42 -0.64
CA ARG A 83 0.58 -4.43 0.48
C ARG A 83 0.13 -3.02 0.80
N VAL A 84 -1.06 -2.91 1.39
CA VAL A 84 -1.59 -1.67 1.94
C VAL A 84 -2.06 -1.95 3.35
N PHE A 85 -1.56 -1.20 4.33
CA PHE A 85 -1.91 -1.38 5.73
C PHE A 85 -2.49 -0.11 6.33
N HIS A 86 -3.43 -0.28 7.26
CA HIS A 86 -3.92 0.83 8.06
C HIS A 86 -2.94 1.07 9.21
N THR A 87 -2.52 2.33 9.39
CA THR A 87 -1.45 2.65 10.34
C THR A 87 -1.77 2.31 11.79
N ALA A 88 -3.03 2.41 12.19
CA ALA A 88 -3.42 2.10 13.56
C ALA A 88 -3.95 0.67 13.70
N ARG A 89 -4.84 0.27 12.76
CA ARG A 89 -5.52 -1.02 12.88
C ARG A 89 -4.62 -2.21 12.58
N ASP A 90 -3.77 -2.07 11.57
CA ASP A 90 -2.95 -3.17 11.10
C ASP A 90 -1.50 -3.09 11.56
N PHE A 91 -1.19 -2.15 12.44
CA PHE A 91 0.20 -1.92 12.84
C PHE A 91 0.85 -3.17 13.43
N GLU A 92 0.11 -3.91 14.25
CA GLU A 92 0.63 -5.12 14.88
C GLU A 92 0.83 -6.26 13.89
N ASN A 93 0.18 -6.18 12.74
CA ASN A 93 0.29 -7.20 11.71
C ASN A 93 1.31 -6.84 10.64
N LEU A 94 2.00 -5.71 10.79
CA LEU A 94 3.05 -5.37 9.87
C LEU A 94 4.23 -6.31 10.06
N PRO A 95 4.84 -6.77 8.97
CA PRO A 95 5.97 -7.68 9.07
C PRO A 95 7.13 -7.01 9.78
N GLU A 96 7.80 -7.80 10.60
CA GLU A 96 8.99 -7.32 11.26
C GLU A 96 10.17 -7.37 10.30
N GLN A 97 11.19 -6.56 10.61
CA GLN A 97 12.37 -6.51 9.80
C GLN A 97 13.02 -7.88 9.75
N GLY A 98 13.41 -8.29 8.55
CA GLY A 98 14.08 -9.57 8.38
C GLY A 98 13.14 -10.74 8.17
N VAL A 99 11.86 -10.53 8.34
CA VAL A 99 10.88 -11.59 8.10
C VAL A 99 10.42 -11.54 6.66
N THR A 100 10.58 -12.62 5.95
CA THR A 100 10.12 -12.71 4.57
C THR A 100 8.68 -13.14 4.57
N VAL A 101 7.79 -12.20 4.53
CA VAL A 101 6.37 -12.53 4.58
C VAL A 101 5.63 -12.19 3.32
N PHE A 102 6.29 -11.60 2.37
CA PHE A 102 5.65 -11.43 1.09
C PHE A 102 6.00 -12.62 0.24
N PRO A 103 5.06 -13.52 0.05
CA PRO A 103 5.20 -14.32 -1.12
C PRO A 103 5.22 -13.29 -2.20
N LEU A 104 6.25 -13.21 -2.91
CA LEU A 104 6.28 -12.35 -4.06
C LEU A 104 5.16 -12.81 -4.96
N CYS A 105 4.02 -12.41 -4.64
CA CYS A 105 2.85 -12.82 -5.41
C CYS A 105 2.77 -12.08 -6.68
#